data_34b5d14667e5da717e830ddfdfd8d044
#
_entry.id   34b5d14667e5da717e830ddfdfd8d044
#
_cell.length_a   1.000
_cell.length_b   1.000
_cell.length_c   1.000
_cell.angle_alpha   90.00
_cell.angle_beta   90.00
_cell.angle_gamma   90.00
#
_symmetry.space_group_name_H-M   'P 1'
#
loop_
_entity.id
_entity.type
_entity.pdbx_description
1 polymer ?
#
loop_
_entity_poly.entity_id
_entity_poly.type
_entity_poly.pdbx_seq_one_letter_code
_entity_poly.pdbx_strand_id
1 'polypeptide(L)'
;MKIILDAMGGDNAPDAVVRGALEAAKEFGVQIVLVGRGADILASMKAQGWDTLPDGVELANAEDVVDMHCDPAAVVKQHPNSSLVLGARMLAQGGGDAFISAGNTGALLTAATLLVKRIRGIRRAAFSPVLPTKEGHAILIDAGANAECTPEFLLQFGCMGSFYAQKALGIESPRVGLLNNGAEDTKGDPLHREAHQLLKRAAEQGTIHFVGNVEARDVPFGAADVIVADGFSGNVLLKTMEGTAMFMSGMMKQMFYRNPLTMLGALLCKKGINGIRKTMDYRETGGSIVIGISRPVIKAHGSSDDAAIRGAIRQAIRAVESGFCEEIRANIGQMILPREEEHAE
;
A
#
# COMPACT_ATOMS: atom_id res chain seq x y z
N MET A 1 -15.41 -14.07 -4.18
CA MET A 1 -14.70 -12.76 -4.09
C MET A 1 -14.41 -12.26 -5.50
N LYS A 2 -14.67 -10.97 -5.77
CA LYS A 2 -14.47 -10.35 -7.09
C LYS A 2 -13.51 -9.16 -6.98
N ILE A 3 -12.38 -9.19 -7.70
CA ILE A 3 -11.35 -8.17 -7.69
C ILE A 3 -11.39 -7.38 -9.00
N ILE A 4 -11.44 -6.05 -8.89
CA ILE A 4 -11.43 -5.14 -10.04
C ILE A 4 -9.99 -4.69 -10.28
N LEU A 5 -9.49 -4.80 -11.52
CA LEU A 5 -8.16 -4.35 -11.92
C LEU A 5 -8.24 -3.27 -13.00
N ASP A 6 -7.55 -2.17 -12.79
CA ASP A 6 -7.22 -1.21 -13.83
C ASP A 6 -6.16 -1.83 -14.76
N ALA A 7 -6.60 -2.32 -15.91
CA ALA A 7 -5.73 -3.03 -16.85
C ALA A 7 -4.81 -2.11 -17.66
N MET A 8 -5.03 -0.79 -17.60
CA MET A 8 -4.28 0.20 -18.38
C MET A 8 -3.30 1.01 -17.52
N GLY A 9 -3.28 0.81 -16.20
CA GLY A 9 -2.41 1.54 -15.30
C GLY A 9 -1.02 0.90 -15.14
N GLY A 10 0.03 1.73 -15.20
CA GLY A 10 1.43 1.33 -15.02
C GLY A 10 2.24 1.23 -16.31
N ASP A 11 3.57 1.15 -16.15
CA ASP A 11 4.54 1.24 -17.25
C ASP A 11 4.50 0.00 -18.17
N ASN A 12 4.08 -1.16 -17.61
CA ASN A 12 4.01 -2.45 -18.30
C ASN A 12 2.57 -2.87 -18.66
N ALA A 13 1.62 -1.94 -18.58
CA ALA A 13 0.23 -2.18 -18.96
C ALA A 13 0.06 -2.19 -20.49
N PRO A 14 -0.89 -3.01 -21.05
CA PRO A 14 -1.73 -3.95 -20.35
C PRO A 14 -1.07 -5.30 -20.05
N ASP A 15 0.06 -5.64 -20.67
CA ASP A 15 0.61 -7.00 -20.73
C ASP A 15 0.89 -7.62 -19.36
N ALA A 16 1.59 -6.91 -18.48
CA ALA A 16 1.89 -7.42 -17.14
C ALA A 16 0.63 -7.54 -16.28
N VAL A 17 -0.30 -6.59 -16.42
CA VAL A 17 -1.56 -6.62 -15.65
C VAL A 17 -2.44 -7.78 -16.09
N VAL A 18 -2.60 -7.97 -17.39
CA VAL A 18 -3.37 -9.07 -17.97
C VAL A 18 -2.79 -10.42 -17.55
N ARG A 19 -1.47 -10.62 -17.73
CA ARG A 19 -0.82 -11.89 -17.34
C ARG A 19 -0.99 -12.17 -15.87
N GLY A 20 -0.65 -11.20 -15.00
CA GLY A 20 -0.75 -11.36 -13.55
C GLY A 20 -2.18 -11.64 -13.09
N ALA A 21 -3.18 -11.03 -13.75
CA ALA A 21 -4.59 -11.26 -13.47
C ALA A 21 -5.05 -12.68 -13.84
N LEU A 22 -4.70 -13.13 -15.04
CA LEU A 22 -5.09 -14.47 -15.51
C LEU A 22 -4.46 -15.58 -14.67
N GLU A 23 -3.18 -15.43 -14.34
CA GLU A 23 -2.46 -16.36 -13.45
C GLU A 23 -3.07 -16.36 -12.03
N ALA A 24 -3.39 -15.17 -11.47
CA ALA A 24 -4.00 -15.04 -10.15
C ALA A 24 -5.42 -15.62 -10.10
N ALA A 25 -6.24 -15.43 -11.12
CA ALA A 25 -7.58 -16.03 -11.19
C ALA A 25 -7.49 -17.55 -11.07
N LYS A 26 -6.54 -18.16 -11.77
CA LYS A 26 -6.29 -19.61 -11.72
C LYS A 26 -5.70 -20.07 -10.39
N GLU A 27 -4.72 -19.32 -9.86
CA GLU A 27 -3.98 -19.69 -8.64
C GLU A 27 -4.86 -19.56 -7.39
N PHE A 28 -5.63 -18.46 -7.28
CA PHE A 28 -6.40 -18.13 -6.08
C PHE A 28 -7.89 -18.46 -6.17
N GLY A 29 -8.39 -18.84 -7.35
CA GLY A 29 -9.81 -19.15 -7.54
C GLY A 29 -10.75 -17.95 -7.34
N VAL A 30 -10.28 -16.73 -7.60
CA VAL A 30 -11.06 -15.49 -7.47
C VAL A 30 -11.60 -15.01 -8.82
N GLN A 31 -12.72 -14.29 -8.78
CA GLN A 31 -13.22 -13.60 -9.95
C GLN A 31 -12.44 -12.30 -10.17
N ILE A 32 -12.11 -11.97 -11.41
CA ILE A 32 -11.38 -10.78 -11.78
C ILE A 32 -12.14 -10.02 -12.86
N VAL A 33 -12.23 -8.69 -12.70
CA VAL A 33 -12.75 -7.79 -13.73
C VAL A 33 -11.59 -6.93 -14.23
N LEU A 34 -11.18 -7.12 -15.47
CA LEU A 34 -10.22 -6.29 -16.17
C LEU A 34 -10.93 -5.08 -16.75
N VAL A 35 -10.58 -3.89 -16.26
CA VAL A 35 -11.15 -2.61 -16.71
C VAL A 35 -10.16 -1.91 -17.61
N GLY A 36 -10.51 -1.68 -18.88
CA GLY A 36 -9.60 -1.03 -19.82
C GLY A 36 -10.08 -1.13 -21.27
N ARG A 37 -9.22 -0.73 -22.20
CA ARG A 37 -9.53 -0.85 -23.64
C ARG A 37 -9.61 -2.33 -24.03
N GLY A 38 -10.82 -2.78 -24.30
CA GLY A 38 -11.11 -4.20 -24.55
C GLY A 38 -10.27 -4.79 -25.68
N ALA A 39 -10.05 -4.04 -26.77
CA ALA A 39 -9.22 -4.47 -27.89
C ALA A 39 -7.76 -4.73 -27.46
N ASP A 40 -7.18 -3.84 -26.65
CA ASP A 40 -5.80 -3.96 -26.17
C ASP A 40 -5.64 -5.14 -25.20
N ILE A 41 -6.62 -5.32 -24.29
CA ILE A 41 -6.65 -6.46 -23.35
C ILE A 41 -6.73 -7.79 -24.11
N LEU A 42 -7.63 -7.92 -25.07
CA LEU A 42 -7.80 -9.14 -25.85
C LEU A 42 -6.57 -9.41 -26.74
N ALA A 43 -5.95 -8.38 -27.32
CA ALA A 43 -4.71 -8.51 -28.07
C ALA A 43 -3.55 -9.01 -27.18
N SER A 44 -3.42 -8.45 -25.98
CA SER A 44 -2.44 -8.88 -24.99
C SER A 44 -2.64 -10.33 -24.54
N MET A 45 -3.88 -10.73 -24.28
CA MET A 45 -4.23 -12.11 -23.95
C MET A 45 -3.82 -13.08 -25.06
N LYS A 46 -4.17 -12.76 -26.31
CA LYS A 46 -3.84 -13.61 -27.47
C LYS A 46 -2.33 -13.72 -27.67
N ALA A 47 -1.59 -12.63 -27.52
CA ALA A 47 -0.11 -12.64 -27.60
C ALA A 47 0.53 -13.54 -26.53
N GLN A 48 -0.16 -13.75 -25.40
CA GLN A 48 0.27 -14.60 -24.29
C GLN A 48 -0.28 -16.03 -24.35
N GLY A 49 -0.96 -16.40 -25.46
CA GLY A 49 -1.47 -17.75 -25.69
C GLY A 49 -2.85 -18.05 -25.10
N TRP A 50 -3.63 -17.02 -24.77
CA TRP A 50 -5.01 -17.14 -24.30
C TRP A 50 -5.98 -16.71 -25.40
N ASP A 51 -6.65 -17.66 -26.02
CA ASP A 51 -7.58 -17.38 -27.12
C ASP A 51 -8.96 -16.89 -26.64
N THR A 52 -9.34 -17.22 -25.42
CA THR A 52 -10.62 -16.84 -24.79
C THR A 52 -10.40 -16.39 -23.34
N LEU A 53 -11.32 -15.58 -22.82
CA LEU A 53 -11.35 -15.26 -21.40
C LEU A 53 -11.56 -16.54 -20.58
N PRO A 54 -10.68 -16.85 -19.61
CA PRO A 54 -10.89 -18.00 -18.74
C PRO A 54 -12.09 -17.78 -17.81
N ASP A 55 -12.61 -18.89 -17.29
CA ASP A 55 -13.68 -18.84 -16.29
C ASP A 55 -13.30 -17.95 -15.11
N GLY A 56 -14.23 -17.11 -14.68
CA GLY A 56 -14.01 -16.17 -13.57
C GLY A 56 -13.31 -14.85 -13.95
N VAL A 57 -12.95 -14.65 -15.22
CA VAL A 57 -12.41 -13.36 -15.70
C VAL A 57 -13.43 -12.67 -16.60
N GLU A 58 -13.75 -11.43 -16.24
CA GLU A 58 -14.67 -10.55 -16.98
C GLU A 58 -13.91 -9.35 -17.53
N LEU A 59 -14.42 -8.72 -18.58
CA LEU A 59 -13.89 -7.53 -19.18
C LEU A 59 -14.92 -6.39 -19.07
N ALA A 60 -14.52 -5.25 -18.53
CA ALA A 60 -15.27 -4.01 -18.53
C ALA A 60 -14.57 -2.99 -19.45
N ASN A 61 -15.21 -2.60 -20.55
CA ASN A 61 -14.59 -1.69 -21.51
C ASN A 61 -14.47 -0.26 -20.95
N ALA A 62 -13.28 0.32 -21.09
CA ALA A 62 -12.97 1.70 -20.78
C ALA A 62 -12.09 2.26 -21.89
N GLU A 63 -12.54 3.31 -22.57
CA GLU A 63 -11.85 3.83 -23.75
C GLU A 63 -10.71 4.77 -23.41
N ASP A 64 -10.78 5.43 -22.24
CA ASP A 64 -9.82 6.43 -21.79
C ASP A 64 -8.84 5.85 -20.75
N VAL A 65 -7.65 6.42 -20.70
CA VAL A 65 -6.54 6.03 -19.82
C VAL A 65 -5.99 7.28 -19.13
N VAL A 66 -5.78 7.19 -17.83
CA VAL A 66 -5.15 8.26 -17.05
C VAL A 66 -3.65 8.22 -17.24
N ASP A 67 -3.08 9.28 -17.81
CA ASP A 67 -1.62 9.43 -17.95
C ASP A 67 -0.94 9.61 -16.58
N MET A 68 0.33 9.17 -16.48
CA MET A 68 1.11 9.29 -15.24
C MET A 68 1.39 10.75 -14.83
N HIS A 69 1.28 11.71 -15.78
CA HIS A 69 1.45 13.15 -15.55
C HIS A 69 0.12 13.91 -15.41
N CYS A 70 -1.01 13.21 -15.42
CA CYS A 70 -2.34 13.83 -15.24
C CYS A 70 -2.42 14.54 -13.89
N ASP A 71 -3.11 15.70 -13.86
CA ASP A 71 -3.46 16.38 -12.60
C ASP A 71 -4.41 15.49 -11.77
N PRO A 72 -3.95 15.00 -10.61
CA PRO A 72 -4.76 14.12 -9.77
C PRO A 72 -6.10 14.75 -9.33
N ALA A 73 -6.13 16.06 -9.08
CA ALA A 73 -7.32 16.76 -8.56
C ALA A 73 -8.48 16.76 -9.57
N ALA A 74 -8.15 16.76 -10.85
CA ALA A 74 -9.11 16.86 -11.93
C ALA A 74 -9.53 15.50 -12.53
N VAL A 75 -8.90 14.39 -12.14
CA VAL A 75 -9.02 13.07 -12.81
C VAL A 75 -10.46 12.58 -12.96
N VAL A 76 -11.28 12.67 -11.92
CA VAL A 76 -12.68 12.19 -11.95
C VAL A 76 -13.54 13.00 -12.92
N LYS A 77 -13.23 14.30 -13.09
CA LYS A 77 -13.96 15.20 -13.98
C LYS A 77 -13.45 15.14 -15.42
N GLN A 78 -12.12 15.08 -15.61
CA GLN A 78 -11.50 15.13 -16.94
C GLN A 78 -11.45 13.75 -17.62
N HIS A 79 -11.32 12.66 -16.82
CA HIS A 79 -11.21 11.29 -17.30
C HIS A 79 -12.31 10.36 -16.75
N PRO A 80 -13.63 10.76 -16.85
CA PRO A 80 -14.73 10.03 -16.21
C PRO A 80 -14.90 8.60 -16.73
N ASN A 81 -14.41 8.30 -17.94
CA ASN A 81 -14.52 7.01 -18.64
C ASN A 81 -13.18 6.25 -18.68
N SER A 82 -12.17 6.71 -17.93
CA SER A 82 -10.89 6.00 -17.83
C SER A 82 -11.03 4.69 -17.02
N SER A 83 -10.14 3.75 -17.29
CA SER A 83 -10.07 2.46 -16.58
C SER A 83 -9.97 2.63 -15.06
N LEU A 84 -9.16 3.59 -14.60
CA LEU A 84 -8.99 3.93 -13.20
C LEU A 84 -10.31 4.45 -12.56
N VAL A 85 -10.96 5.42 -13.21
CA VAL A 85 -12.19 6.05 -12.67
C VAL A 85 -13.38 5.08 -12.73
N LEU A 86 -13.51 4.32 -13.82
CA LEU A 86 -14.56 3.29 -13.95
C LEU A 86 -14.37 2.17 -12.94
N GLY A 87 -13.14 1.68 -12.74
CA GLY A 87 -12.83 0.66 -11.73
C GLY A 87 -13.18 1.10 -10.31
N ALA A 88 -12.81 2.34 -9.93
CA ALA A 88 -13.18 2.91 -8.65
C ALA A 88 -14.70 3.09 -8.49
N ARG A 89 -15.41 3.49 -9.57
CA ARG A 89 -16.88 3.61 -9.58
C ARG A 89 -17.56 2.24 -9.45
N MET A 90 -17.06 1.22 -10.14
CA MET A 90 -17.56 -0.14 -10.02
C MET A 90 -17.42 -0.65 -8.58
N LEU A 91 -16.25 -0.42 -7.93
CA LEU A 91 -16.06 -0.77 -6.52
C LEU A 91 -17.08 -0.04 -5.62
N ALA A 92 -17.28 1.26 -5.83
CA ALA A 92 -18.23 2.07 -5.06
C ALA A 92 -19.68 1.57 -5.17
N GLN A 93 -20.06 1.03 -6.34
CA GLN A 93 -21.39 0.48 -6.63
C GLN A 93 -21.56 -0.98 -6.20
N GLY A 94 -20.53 -1.60 -5.63
CA GLY A 94 -20.58 -3.01 -5.21
C GLY A 94 -20.35 -4.02 -6.33
N GLY A 95 -19.78 -3.59 -7.46
CA GLY A 95 -19.42 -4.45 -8.60
C GLY A 95 -18.19 -5.33 -8.33
N GLY A 96 -17.56 -5.20 -7.17
CA GLY A 96 -16.44 -6.02 -6.68
C GLY A 96 -16.14 -5.74 -5.21
N ASP A 97 -15.20 -6.50 -4.67
CA ASP A 97 -14.80 -6.46 -3.25
C ASP A 97 -13.55 -5.61 -3.00
N ALA A 98 -12.67 -5.50 -4.01
CA ALA A 98 -11.46 -4.66 -3.97
C ALA A 98 -11.15 -4.08 -5.36
N PHE A 99 -10.37 -2.99 -5.38
CA PHE A 99 -9.87 -2.36 -6.61
C PHE A 99 -8.34 -2.22 -6.57
N ILE A 100 -7.68 -2.53 -7.68
CA ILE A 100 -6.22 -2.46 -7.83
C ILE A 100 -5.88 -1.62 -9.05
N SER A 101 -4.92 -0.69 -8.91
CA SER A 101 -4.34 0.05 -10.03
C SER A 101 -2.85 0.25 -9.84
N ALA A 102 -2.07 0.10 -10.92
CA ALA A 102 -0.66 0.48 -10.97
C ALA A 102 -0.45 1.88 -11.57
N GLY A 103 -1.54 2.58 -11.95
CA GLY A 103 -1.52 3.91 -12.54
C GLY A 103 -1.07 5.04 -11.61
N ASN A 104 -1.33 6.29 -11.99
CA ASN A 104 -0.97 7.49 -11.23
C ASN A 104 -1.49 7.43 -9.78
N THR A 105 -0.57 7.57 -8.81
CA THR A 105 -0.86 7.42 -7.38
C THR A 105 -1.84 8.47 -6.85
N GLY A 106 -1.65 9.72 -7.24
CA GLY A 106 -2.53 10.82 -6.84
C GLY A 106 -3.94 10.67 -7.44
N ALA A 107 -4.02 10.25 -8.71
CA ALA A 107 -5.28 9.98 -9.39
C ALA A 107 -6.05 8.84 -8.70
N LEU A 108 -5.37 7.77 -8.33
CA LEU A 108 -5.98 6.65 -7.59
C LEU A 108 -6.52 7.11 -6.23
N LEU A 109 -5.73 7.88 -5.47
CA LEU A 109 -6.16 8.41 -4.17
C LEU A 109 -7.38 9.31 -4.31
N THR A 110 -7.38 10.19 -5.32
CA THR A 110 -8.50 11.09 -5.62
C THR A 110 -9.76 10.32 -6.00
N ALA A 111 -9.65 9.36 -6.92
CA ALA A 111 -10.78 8.51 -7.32
C ALA A 111 -11.31 7.68 -6.14
N ALA A 112 -10.43 7.07 -5.34
CA ALA A 112 -10.81 6.33 -4.13
C ALA A 112 -11.54 7.24 -3.13
N THR A 113 -11.02 8.45 -2.86
CA THR A 113 -11.59 9.39 -1.90
C THR A 113 -12.95 9.94 -2.35
N LEU A 114 -13.09 10.28 -3.63
CA LEU A 114 -14.30 10.93 -4.15
C LEU A 114 -15.42 9.93 -4.50
N LEU A 115 -15.06 8.75 -5.04
CA LEU A 115 -16.03 7.75 -5.54
C LEU A 115 -16.30 6.67 -4.50
N VAL A 116 -15.26 5.97 -4.02
CA VAL A 116 -15.40 4.89 -3.03
C VAL A 116 -15.70 5.48 -1.65
N LYS A 117 -15.19 6.67 -1.38
CA LYS A 117 -15.35 7.47 -0.16
C LYS A 117 -14.57 6.90 1.03
N ARG A 118 -14.22 7.80 1.94
CA ARG A 118 -13.60 7.45 3.21
C ARG A 118 -14.62 6.82 4.17
N ILE A 119 -14.15 6.02 5.08
CA ILE A 119 -14.94 5.58 6.25
C ILE A 119 -15.38 6.83 7.01
N ARG A 120 -16.65 6.89 7.38
CA ARG A 120 -17.22 8.06 8.11
C ARG A 120 -16.49 8.23 9.44
N GLY A 121 -15.98 9.43 9.71
CA GLY A 121 -15.16 9.77 10.88
C GLY A 121 -13.65 9.77 10.59
N ILE A 122 -13.17 9.12 9.52
CA ILE A 122 -11.78 9.21 9.09
C ILE A 122 -11.54 10.52 8.34
N ARG A 123 -10.58 11.30 8.83
CA ARG A 123 -10.27 12.63 8.27
C ARG A 123 -9.45 12.55 6.99
N ARG A 124 -8.49 11.61 6.91
CA ARG A 124 -7.63 11.39 5.75
C ARG A 124 -7.43 9.90 5.49
N ALA A 125 -7.46 9.52 4.21
CA ALA A 125 -6.94 8.23 3.78
C ALA A 125 -5.42 8.31 3.65
N ALA A 126 -4.73 7.19 3.84
CA ALA A 126 -3.27 7.11 3.82
C ALA A 126 -2.79 5.95 2.94
N PHE A 127 -1.63 6.12 2.29
CA PHE A 127 -0.91 5.01 1.65
C PHE A 127 -0.10 4.24 2.69
N SER A 128 -0.29 2.93 2.72
CA SER A 128 0.33 2.07 3.72
C SER A 128 1.04 0.89 3.07
N PRO A 129 2.30 1.09 2.61
CA PRO A 129 3.16 -0.01 2.19
C PRO A 129 3.58 -0.85 3.37
N VAL A 130 3.83 -2.13 3.10
CA VAL A 130 4.48 -3.05 4.02
C VAL A 130 5.98 -3.03 3.76
N LEU A 131 6.77 -2.64 4.75
CA LEU A 131 8.23 -2.58 4.69
C LEU A 131 8.83 -3.88 5.20
N PRO A 132 9.88 -4.43 4.54
CA PRO A 132 10.65 -5.54 5.09
C PRO A 132 11.50 -5.06 6.26
N THR A 133 11.53 -5.85 7.33
CA THR A 133 12.39 -5.64 8.49
C THR A 133 13.18 -6.90 8.82
N LYS A 134 14.17 -6.79 9.69
CA LYS A 134 14.95 -7.94 10.17
C LYS A 134 14.07 -8.99 10.85
N GLU A 135 13.01 -8.58 11.51
CA GLU A 135 12.11 -9.42 12.30
C GLU A 135 10.81 -9.81 11.54
N GLY A 136 10.70 -9.44 10.28
CA GLY A 136 9.52 -9.72 9.45
C GLY A 136 9.09 -8.50 8.63
N HIS A 137 8.00 -7.86 9.01
CA HIS A 137 7.44 -6.73 8.28
C HIS A 137 6.94 -5.65 9.22
N ALA A 138 6.99 -4.39 8.76
CA ALA A 138 6.34 -3.24 9.41
C ALA A 138 5.42 -2.53 8.41
N ILE A 139 4.36 -1.93 8.89
CA ILE A 139 3.47 -1.06 8.11
C ILE A 139 3.97 0.38 8.26
N LEU A 140 4.21 1.08 7.17
CA LEU A 140 4.43 2.52 7.18
C LEU A 140 3.10 3.22 6.84
N ILE A 141 2.69 4.19 7.65
CA ILE A 141 1.47 4.97 7.45
C ILE A 141 1.65 6.41 7.95
N ASP A 142 1.63 7.44 7.13
CA ASP A 142 1.38 7.54 5.71
C ASP A 142 2.69 7.54 4.89
N ALA A 143 2.63 7.04 3.65
CA ALA A 143 3.78 7.00 2.75
C ALA A 143 3.60 7.87 1.49
N GLY A 144 2.84 8.98 1.58
CA GLY A 144 2.78 9.96 0.51
C GLY A 144 1.39 10.44 0.07
N ALA A 145 0.33 10.14 0.82
CA ALA A 145 -1.00 10.67 0.53
C ALA A 145 -1.22 12.09 1.09
N ASN A 146 -0.61 12.40 2.24
CA ASN A 146 -0.83 13.64 2.98
C ASN A 146 0.51 14.26 3.38
N ALA A 147 1.02 15.18 2.56
CA ALA A 147 2.29 15.86 2.84
C ALA A 147 2.22 16.72 4.11
N GLU A 148 1.07 17.34 4.36
CA GLU A 148 0.80 18.09 5.58
C GLU A 148 -0.22 17.35 6.44
N CYS A 149 0.09 17.16 7.71
CA CYS A 149 -0.75 16.47 8.67
C CYS A 149 -1.09 17.35 9.87
N THR A 150 -2.13 16.96 10.60
CA THR A 150 -2.40 17.42 11.96
C THR A 150 -2.15 16.29 12.95
N PRO A 151 -1.96 16.58 14.24
CA PRO A 151 -1.77 15.54 15.25
C PRO A 151 -2.88 14.47 15.27
N GLU A 152 -4.13 14.88 15.01
CA GLU A 152 -5.26 13.97 14.94
C GLU A 152 -5.22 13.05 13.71
N PHE A 153 -4.57 13.48 12.60
CA PHE A 153 -4.35 12.58 11.46
C PHE A 153 -3.37 11.47 11.84
N LEU A 154 -2.26 11.84 12.50
CA LEU A 154 -1.26 10.87 12.95
C LEU A 154 -1.83 9.91 14.00
N LEU A 155 -2.69 10.37 14.92
CA LEU A 155 -3.44 9.51 15.82
C LEU A 155 -4.29 8.50 15.04
N GLN A 156 -5.10 8.97 14.07
CA GLN A 156 -5.93 8.08 13.25
C GLN A 156 -5.09 7.10 12.44
N PHE A 157 -3.94 7.52 11.93
CA PHE A 157 -3.01 6.64 11.21
C PHE A 157 -2.49 5.53 12.12
N GLY A 158 -2.09 5.85 13.36
CA GLY A 158 -1.65 4.86 14.33
C GLY A 158 -2.72 3.82 14.65
N CYS A 159 -3.94 4.26 14.91
CA CYS A 159 -5.08 3.36 15.17
C CYS A 159 -5.42 2.50 13.94
N MET A 160 -5.56 3.12 12.77
CA MET A 160 -5.87 2.39 11.52
C MET A 160 -4.78 1.39 11.15
N GLY A 161 -3.51 1.78 11.30
CA GLY A 161 -2.36 0.90 11.06
C GLY A 161 -2.36 -0.30 12.01
N SER A 162 -2.66 -0.08 13.30
CA SER A 162 -2.77 -1.13 14.31
C SER A 162 -3.89 -2.13 13.95
N PHE A 163 -5.09 -1.67 13.60
CA PHE A 163 -6.18 -2.55 13.20
C PHE A 163 -5.87 -3.34 11.92
N TYR A 164 -5.21 -2.70 10.94
CA TYR A 164 -4.79 -3.41 9.74
C TYR A 164 -3.72 -4.47 10.06
N ALA A 165 -2.74 -4.16 10.90
CA ALA A 165 -1.72 -5.10 11.34
C ALA A 165 -2.33 -6.31 12.06
N GLN A 166 -3.30 -6.09 12.94
CA GLN A 166 -4.01 -7.16 13.63
C GLN A 166 -4.79 -8.04 12.67
N LYS A 167 -5.63 -7.44 11.84
CA LYS A 167 -6.60 -8.18 11.02
C LYS A 167 -5.99 -8.79 9.76
N ALA A 168 -5.14 -8.05 9.06
CA ALA A 168 -4.61 -8.48 7.76
C ALA A 168 -3.23 -9.15 7.85
N LEU A 169 -2.41 -8.81 8.87
CA LEU A 169 -1.09 -9.40 9.05
C LEU A 169 -1.01 -10.38 10.23
N GLY A 170 -2.08 -10.50 11.04
CA GLY A 170 -2.16 -11.45 12.15
C GLY A 170 -1.24 -11.13 13.34
N ILE A 171 -0.85 -9.87 13.52
CA ILE A 171 -0.03 -9.43 14.65
C ILE A 171 -0.97 -9.14 15.84
N GLU A 172 -0.97 -9.96 16.88
CA GLU A 172 -1.94 -9.85 17.99
C GLU A 172 -1.90 -8.51 18.72
N SER A 173 -0.71 -7.96 18.98
CA SER A 173 -0.51 -6.68 19.68
C SER A 173 0.52 -5.83 18.94
N PRO A 174 0.15 -5.18 17.82
CA PRO A 174 1.08 -4.42 17.00
C PRO A 174 1.69 -3.25 17.78
N ARG A 175 3.00 -3.18 17.80
CA ARG A 175 3.76 -2.06 18.35
C ARG A 175 3.64 -0.87 17.41
N VAL A 176 3.06 0.23 17.87
CA VAL A 176 2.88 1.46 17.10
C VAL A 176 3.96 2.45 17.52
N GLY A 177 4.81 2.87 16.58
CA GLY A 177 5.86 3.88 16.78
C GLY A 177 5.62 5.11 15.93
N LEU A 178 5.89 6.31 16.48
CA LEU A 178 5.87 7.56 15.74
C LEU A 178 7.24 7.84 15.15
N LEU A 179 7.33 7.94 13.82
CA LEU A 179 8.58 8.32 13.14
C LEU A 179 9.02 9.71 13.61
N ASN A 180 10.26 9.82 14.11
CA ASN A 180 10.76 11.06 14.68
C ASN A 180 12.28 11.18 14.47
N ASN A 181 12.83 12.35 14.78
CA ASN A 181 14.26 12.66 14.72
C ASN A 181 15.05 12.30 16.00
N GLY A 182 14.41 11.66 16.98
CA GLY A 182 15.00 11.15 18.22
C GLY A 182 13.98 10.34 19.02
N ALA A 183 14.46 9.46 19.89
CA ALA A 183 13.62 8.52 20.63
C ALA A 183 12.93 9.13 21.86
N GLU A 184 13.43 10.28 22.37
CA GLU A 184 12.90 10.91 23.58
C GLU A 184 11.51 11.54 23.33
N ASP A 185 10.62 11.49 24.31
CA ASP A 185 9.23 11.99 24.23
C ASP A 185 9.12 13.48 23.83
N THR A 186 10.17 14.26 24.09
CA THR A 186 10.23 15.70 23.83
C THR A 186 10.72 16.07 22.43
N LYS A 187 11.17 15.10 21.64
CA LYS A 187 11.70 15.31 20.29
C LYS A 187 10.61 15.61 19.25
N GLY A 188 11.08 16.17 18.14
CA GLY A 188 10.24 16.54 17.01
C GLY A 188 9.78 18.00 17.04
N ASP A 189 9.14 18.38 15.95
CA ASP A 189 8.45 19.66 15.82
C ASP A 189 7.13 19.68 16.61
N PRO A 190 6.37 20.79 16.61
CA PRO A 190 5.10 20.88 17.33
C PRO A 190 4.10 19.78 16.92
N LEU A 191 4.02 19.44 15.62
CA LEU A 191 3.15 18.37 15.11
C LEU A 191 3.46 17.02 15.78
N HIS A 192 4.74 16.64 15.77
CA HIS A 192 5.16 15.34 16.28
C HIS A 192 5.05 15.26 17.83
N ARG A 193 5.35 16.33 18.55
CA ARG A 193 5.16 16.36 20.01
C ARG A 193 3.71 16.22 20.43
N GLU A 194 2.79 16.91 19.74
CA GLU A 194 1.36 16.81 20.03
C GLU A 194 0.81 15.41 19.60
N ALA A 195 1.21 14.90 18.44
CA ALA A 195 0.86 13.56 17.99
C ALA A 195 1.35 12.48 18.96
N HIS A 196 2.57 12.62 19.51
CA HIS A 196 3.09 11.72 20.54
C HIS A 196 2.18 11.67 21.75
N GLN A 197 1.71 12.82 22.26
CA GLN A 197 0.80 12.87 23.39
C GLN A 197 -0.55 12.22 23.09
N LEU A 198 -1.08 12.43 21.87
CA LEU A 198 -2.33 11.79 21.45
C LEU A 198 -2.20 10.27 21.36
N LEU A 199 -1.13 9.76 20.76
CA LEU A 199 -0.85 8.32 20.66
C LEU A 199 -0.64 7.68 22.03
N LYS A 200 0.05 8.37 22.95
CA LYS A 200 0.24 7.94 24.34
C LYS A 200 -1.09 7.82 25.06
N ARG A 201 -1.98 8.82 24.96
CA ARG A 201 -3.32 8.77 25.55
C ARG A 201 -4.17 7.63 24.95
N ALA A 202 -4.08 7.38 23.64
CA ALA A 202 -4.76 6.25 23.03
C ALA A 202 -4.25 4.90 23.55
N ALA A 203 -2.96 4.80 23.86
CA ALA A 203 -2.39 3.60 24.49
C ALA A 203 -2.86 3.44 25.95
N GLU A 204 -2.92 4.52 26.73
CA GLU A 204 -3.45 4.51 28.09
C GLU A 204 -4.92 4.09 28.15
N GLN A 205 -5.70 4.37 27.10
CA GLN A 205 -7.08 3.91 26.92
C GLN A 205 -7.18 2.48 26.38
N GLY A 206 -6.05 1.82 26.10
CA GLY A 206 -6.03 0.45 25.57
C GLY A 206 -6.38 0.31 24.09
N THR A 207 -6.42 1.43 23.32
CA THR A 207 -6.77 1.41 21.90
C THR A 207 -5.63 0.86 21.03
N ILE A 208 -4.39 1.20 21.35
CA ILE A 208 -3.17 0.79 20.65
C ILE A 208 -2.05 0.44 21.62
N HIS A 209 -1.05 -0.29 21.14
CA HIS A 209 0.20 -0.51 21.88
C HIS A 209 1.26 0.48 21.37
N PHE A 210 1.28 1.71 21.89
CA PHE A 210 2.24 2.73 21.52
C PHE A 210 3.58 2.51 22.20
N VAL A 211 4.67 2.45 21.42
CA VAL A 211 6.05 2.23 21.91
C VAL A 211 6.91 3.49 21.92
N GLY A 212 6.30 4.66 21.65
CA GLY A 212 7.01 5.95 21.64
C GLY A 212 7.52 6.36 20.27
N ASN A 213 8.51 7.26 20.25
CA ASN A 213 9.17 7.71 19.03
C ASN A 213 10.12 6.65 18.50
N VAL A 214 10.21 6.55 17.16
CA VAL A 214 11.10 5.64 16.43
C VAL A 214 11.94 6.44 15.45
N GLU A 215 13.25 6.25 15.48
CA GLU A 215 14.14 6.85 14.49
C GLU A 215 14.13 6.04 13.19
N ALA A 216 14.27 6.72 12.04
CA ALA A 216 14.25 6.11 10.72
C ALA A 216 15.29 4.98 10.55
N ARG A 217 16.45 5.09 11.21
CA ARG A 217 17.53 4.08 11.17
C ARG A 217 17.13 2.76 11.84
N ASP A 218 16.18 2.78 12.79
CA ASP A 218 15.78 1.61 13.58
C ASP A 218 14.61 0.84 12.93
N VAL A 219 13.92 1.45 11.96
CA VAL A 219 12.80 0.84 11.23
C VAL A 219 13.19 -0.49 10.55
N PRO A 220 14.31 -0.59 9.80
CA PRO A 220 14.73 -1.85 9.20
C PRO A 220 15.05 -2.96 10.21
N PHE A 221 15.29 -2.60 11.46
CA PHE A 221 15.59 -3.56 12.54
C PHE A 221 14.35 -4.02 13.33
N GLY A 222 13.14 -3.53 12.96
CA GLY A 222 11.90 -3.96 13.59
C GLY A 222 11.58 -3.22 14.90
N ALA A 223 11.91 -1.92 14.99
CA ALA A 223 11.63 -1.10 16.17
C ALA A 223 10.13 -1.04 16.51
N ALA A 224 9.27 -1.07 15.51
CA ALA A 224 7.81 -1.17 15.66
C ALA A 224 7.19 -1.91 14.46
N ASP A 225 5.95 -2.37 14.63
CA ASP A 225 5.20 -3.11 13.61
C ASP A 225 4.35 -2.15 12.76
N VAL A 226 4.04 -0.96 13.30
CA VAL A 226 3.36 0.14 12.62
C VAL A 226 4.17 1.42 12.83
N ILE A 227 4.65 2.00 11.75
CA ILE A 227 5.41 3.26 11.74
C ILE A 227 4.48 4.37 11.27
N VAL A 228 4.12 5.26 12.18
CA VAL A 228 3.27 6.43 11.91
C VAL A 228 4.14 7.58 11.45
N ALA A 229 3.78 8.19 10.32
CA ALA A 229 4.46 9.35 9.76
C ALA A 229 3.48 10.29 9.05
N ASP A 230 3.85 11.56 8.87
CA ASP A 230 3.26 12.37 7.82
C ASP A 230 3.69 11.85 6.44
N GLY A 231 2.92 12.18 5.39
CA GLY A 231 3.18 11.61 4.07
C GLY A 231 4.49 12.08 3.43
N PHE A 232 5.03 13.24 3.82
CA PHE A 232 6.34 13.68 3.32
C PHE A 232 7.46 12.85 3.95
N SER A 233 7.53 12.80 5.26
CA SER A 233 8.56 12.04 6.00
C SER A 233 8.49 10.55 5.70
N GLY A 234 7.28 9.99 5.64
CA GLY A 234 7.06 8.58 5.30
C GLY A 234 7.48 8.26 3.87
N ASN A 235 7.17 9.12 2.88
CA ASN A 235 7.62 8.91 1.51
C ASN A 235 9.15 9.01 1.37
N VAL A 236 9.78 9.95 2.08
CA VAL A 236 11.26 10.06 2.12
C VAL A 236 11.87 8.79 2.68
N LEU A 237 11.35 8.28 3.81
CA LEU A 237 11.80 7.01 4.40
C LEU A 237 11.65 5.85 3.41
N LEU A 238 10.46 5.68 2.82
CA LEU A 238 10.18 4.62 1.84
C LEU A 238 11.16 4.67 0.67
N LYS A 239 11.30 5.83 0.03
CA LYS A 239 12.17 6.00 -1.14
C LYS A 239 13.66 5.86 -0.81
N THR A 240 14.07 6.25 0.39
CA THR A 240 15.44 6.03 0.87
C THR A 240 15.71 4.54 1.08
N MET A 241 14.78 3.80 1.69
CA MET A 241 14.91 2.34 1.87
C MET A 241 14.95 1.62 0.52
N GLU A 242 14.04 1.94 -0.41
CA GLU A 242 14.01 1.39 -1.77
C GLU A 242 15.34 1.67 -2.50
N GLY A 243 15.79 2.93 -2.52
CA GLY A 243 17.04 3.33 -3.18
C GLY A 243 18.28 2.66 -2.57
N THR A 244 18.34 2.55 -1.24
CA THR A 244 19.43 1.86 -0.54
C THR A 244 19.47 0.37 -0.90
N ALA A 245 18.31 -0.29 -0.94
CA ALA A 245 18.20 -1.69 -1.33
C ALA A 245 18.67 -1.92 -2.77
N MET A 246 18.27 -1.05 -3.70
CA MET A 246 18.73 -1.10 -5.10
C MET A 246 20.25 -0.86 -5.22
N PHE A 247 20.78 0.13 -4.52
CA PHE A 247 22.22 0.44 -4.48
C PHE A 247 23.04 -0.73 -3.97
N MET A 248 22.66 -1.30 -2.80
CA MET A 248 23.33 -2.47 -2.21
C MET A 248 23.26 -3.70 -3.12
N SER A 249 22.11 -3.95 -3.76
CA SER A 249 21.95 -5.03 -4.72
C SER A 249 22.87 -4.86 -5.93
N GLY A 250 23.02 -3.63 -6.43
CA GLY A 250 23.95 -3.29 -7.50
C GLY A 250 25.41 -3.52 -7.12
N MET A 251 25.82 -3.09 -5.92
CA MET A 251 27.17 -3.33 -5.41
C MET A 251 27.48 -4.83 -5.25
N MET A 252 26.53 -5.59 -4.68
CA MET A 252 26.68 -7.06 -4.55
C MET A 252 26.83 -7.72 -5.92
N LYS A 253 26.02 -7.32 -6.91
CA LYS A 253 26.15 -7.81 -8.29
C LYS A 253 27.54 -7.50 -8.86
N GLN A 254 28.03 -6.28 -8.76
CA GLN A 254 29.38 -5.91 -9.23
C GLN A 254 30.48 -6.73 -8.55
N MET A 255 30.38 -6.94 -7.22
CA MET A 255 31.35 -7.74 -6.46
C MET A 255 31.41 -9.19 -6.98
N PHE A 256 30.28 -9.82 -7.19
CA PHE A 256 30.22 -11.22 -7.63
C PHE A 256 30.57 -11.43 -9.11
N TYR A 257 30.29 -10.46 -9.97
CA TYR A 257 30.60 -10.56 -11.41
C TYR A 257 31.98 -10.01 -11.79
N ARG A 258 32.86 -9.73 -10.82
CA ARG A 258 34.18 -9.13 -11.05
C ARG A 258 35.16 -10.07 -11.79
N ASN A 259 35.15 -11.37 -11.48
CA ASN A 259 36.02 -12.39 -12.09
C ASN A 259 35.42 -13.79 -11.90
N PRO A 260 35.97 -14.83 -12.59
CA PRO A 260 35.44 -16.21 -12.47
C PRO A 260 35.44 -16.78 -11.06
N LEU A 261 36.41 -16.44 -10.21
CA LEU A 261 36.47 -16.90 -8.82
C LEU A 261 35.33 -16.31 -7.98
N THR A 262 35.05 -15.01 -8.14
CA THR A 262 33.93 -14.39 -7.44
C THR A 262 32.58 -14.90 -7.94
N MET A 263 32.46 -15.25 -9.23
CA MET A 263 31.27 -15.90 -9.78
C MET A 263 31.05 -17.30 -9.18
N LEU A 264 32.10 -18.07 -8.98
CA LEU A 264 32.02 -19.35 -8.27
C LEU A 264 31.56 -19.13 -6.81
N GLY A 265 32.09 -18.12 -6.12
CA GLY A 265 31.65 -17.72 -4.80
C GLY A 265 30.14 -17.34 -4.76
N ALA A 266 29.65 -16.62 -5.77
CA ALA A 266 28.22 -16.32 -5.91
C ALA A 266 27.35 -17.58 -6.05
N LEU A 267 27.86 -18.60 -6.77
CA LEU A 267 27.14 -19.86 -6.92
C LEU A 267 27.03 -20.61 -5.59
N LEU A 268 28.07 -20.61 -4.78
CA LEU A 268 28.08 -21.20 -3.44
C LEU A 268 27.15 -20.47 -2.48
N CYS A 269 27.07 -19.14 -2.59
CA CYS A 269 26.22 -18.28 -1.77
C CYS A 269 24.78 -18.12 -2.31
N LYS A 270 24.44 -18.74 -3.44
CA LYS A 270 23.16 -18.53 -4.17
C LYS A 270 21.92 -18.62 -3.29
N LYS A 271 21.88 -19.60 -2.37
CA LYS A 271 20.74 -19.78 -1.45
C LYS A 271 20.57 -18.59 -0.51
N GLY A 272 21.67 -18.10 0.09
CA GLY A 272 21.66 -16.92 0.95
C GLY A 272 21.30 -15.63 0.20
N ILE A 273 21.89 -15.42 -0.98
CA ILE A 273 21.59 -14.27 -1.85
C ILE A 273 20.10 -14.25 -2.23
N ASN A 274 19.54 -15.39 -2.62
CA ASN A 274 18.11 -15.49 -2.94
C ASN A 274 17.23 -15.24 -1.71
N GLY A 275 17.66 -15.65 -0.51
CA GLY A 275 16.95 -15.33 0.74
C GLY A 275 16.89 -13.82 0.98
N ILE A 276 18.04 -13.13 0.92
CA ILE A 276 18.11 -11.67 1.06
C ILE A 276 17.24 -10.98 0.00
N ARG A 277 17.37 -11.42 -1.27
CA ARG A 277 16.57 -10.86 -2.37
C ARG A 277 15.07 -11.01 -2.11
N LYS A 278 14.62 -12.17 -1.66
CA LYS A 278 13.21 -12.42 -1.34
C LYS A 278 12.72 -11.54 -0.21
N THR A 279 13.50 -11.36 0.86
CA THR A 279 13.14 -10.47 1.98
C THR A 279 13.02 -9.02 1.53
N MET A 280 13.85 -8.56 0.59
CA MET A 280 13.87 -7.17 0.10
C MET A 280 12.96 -6.95 -1.14
N ASP A 281 12.29 -7.98 -1.63
CA ASP A 281 11.48 -7.90 -2.84
C ASP A 281 10.08 -7.36 -2.53
N TYR A 282 9.83 -6.09 -2.85
CA TYR A 282 8.52 -5.44 -2.70
C TYR A 282 7.38 -6.16 -3.47
N ARG A 283 7.72 -7.01 -4.45
CA ARG A 283 6.73 -7.83 -5.18
C ARG A 283 6.05 -8.87 -4.31
N GLU A 284 6.73 -9.36 -3.30
CA GLU A 284 6.15 -10.30 -2.32
C GLU A 284 5.12 -9.61 -1.41
N THR A 285 5.26 -8.32 -1.14
CA THR A 285 4.34 -7.54 -0.29
C THR A 285 3.11 -7.04 -1.05
N GLY A 286 3.15 -6.98 -2.39
CA GLY A 286 1.98 -6.80 -3.26
C GLY A 286 1.59 -5.36 -3.59
N GLY A 287 2.14 -4.36 -2.93
CA GLY A 287 1.80 -2.95 -3.16
C GLY A 287 1.45 -2.19 -1.87
N SER A 288 0.88 -1.00 -2.01
CA SER A 288 0.44 -0.16 -0.89
C SER A 288 -1.08 -0.18 -0.80
N ILE A 289 -1.60 -0.52 0.36
CA ILE A 289 -3.04 -0.38 0.60
C ILE A 289 -3.38 1.08 0.91
N VAL A 290 -4.56 1.53 0.45
CA VAL A 290 -5.12 2.83 0.81
C VAL A 290 -6.02 2.64 2.03
N ILE A 291 -5.48 2.87 3.21
CA ILE A 291 -6.22 2.72 4.48
C ILE A 291 -7.10 3.95 4.72
N GLY A 292 -8.29 3.74 5.32
CA GLY A 292 -9.25 4.80 5.62
C GLY A 292 -10.33 5.01 4.53
N ILE A 293 -10.24 4.27 3.41
CA ILE A 293 -11.29 4.17 2.38
C ILE A 293 -12.28 3.07 2.77
N SER A 294 -13.55 3.24 2.40
CA SER A 294 -14.65 2.36 2.85
C SER A 294 -14.62 0.94 2.30
N ARG A 295 -13.81 0.67 1.29
CA ARG A 295 -13.53 -0.65 0.68
C ARG A 295 -12.07 -0.76 0.30
N PRO A 296 -11.47 -1.96 0.23
CA PRO A 296 -10.07 -2.13 -0.10
C PRO A 296 -9.68 -1.56 -1.47
N VAL A 297 -8.70 -0.66 -1.48
CA VAL A 297 -8.06 -0.12 -2.69
C VAL A 297 -6.56 -0.31 -2.55
N ILE A 298 -5.94 -0.94 -3.55
CA ILE A 298 -4.51 -1.25 -3.55
C ILE A 298 -3.81 -0.50 -4.69
N LYS A 299 -2.74 0.18 -4.36
CA LYS A 299 -1.82 0.79 -5.31
C LYS A 299 -0.67 -0.18 -5.58
N ALA A 300 -0.63 -0.79 -6.77
CA ALA A 300 0.54 -1.50 -7.25
C ALA A 300 1.60 -0.51 -7.76
N HIS A 301 2.87 -0.87 -7.76
CA HIS A 301 3.95 0.00 -8.24
C HIS A 301 3.82 0.26 -9.74
N GLY A 302 4.19 1.46 -10.22
CA GLY A 302 4.11 1.80 -11.65
C GLY A 302 4.87 0.84 -12.56
N SER A 303 6.03 0.36 -12.13
CA SER A 303 6.86 -0.62 -12.85
C SER A 303 6.50 -2.09 -12.57
N SER A 304 5.32 -2.38 -12.02
CA SER A 304 4.88 -3.76 -11.69
C SER A 304 4.97 -4.68 -12.89
N ASP A 305 5.58 -5.85 -12.68
CA ASP A 305 5.52 -7.00 -13.57
C ASP A 305 4.32 -7.91 -13.18
N ASP A 306 4.12 -9.01 -13.90
CA ASP A 306 3.06 -9.97 -13.64
C ASP A 306 3.11 -10.57 -12.23
N ALA A 307 4.30 -10.82 -11.70
CA ALA A 307 4.48 -11.33 -10.33
C ALA A 307 4.05 -10.27 -9.28
N ALA A 308 4.37 -8.99 -9.49
CA ALA A 308 3.94 -7.91 -8.63
C ALA A 308 2.41 -7.69 -8.67
N ILE A 309 1.79 -7.82 -9.83
CA ILE A 309 0.32 -7.77 -9.97
C ILE A 309 -0.34 -8.93 -9.22
N ARG A 310 0.18 -10.17 -9.34
CA ARG A 310 -0.30 -11.30 -8.52
C ARG A 310 -0.15 -11.05 -7.02
N GLY A 311 0.97 -10.46 -6.62
CA GLY A 311 1.19 -10.03 -5.24
C GLY A 311 0.14 -9.03 -4.76
N ALA A 312 -0.20 -8.03 -5.59
CA ALA A 312 -1.24 -7.05 -5.29
C ALA A 312 -2.63 -7.69 -5.19
N ILE A 313 -2.94 -8.67 -6.04
CA ILE A 313 -4.20 -9.43 -5.96
C ILE A 313 -4.26 -10.25 -4.66
N ARG A 314 -3.16 -10.92 -4.28
CA ARG A 314 -3.06 -11.64 -3.00
C ARG A 314 -3.26 -10.72 -1.81
N GLN A 315 -2.70 -9.51 -1.86
CA GLN A 315 -2.91 -8.50 -0.81
C GLN A 315 -4.37 -8.03 -0.77
N ALA A 316 -5.02 -7.83 -1.92
CA ALA A 316 -6.43 -7.48 -1.99
C ALA A 316 -7.33 -8.57 -1.37
N ILE A 317 -7.04 -9.84 -1.65
CA ILE A 317 -7.75 -10.99 -1.06
C ILE A 317 -7.64 -10.93 0.47
N ARG A 318 -6.42 -10.82 1.00
CA ARG A 318 -6.18 -10.71 2.45
C ARG A 318 -6.91 -9.50 3.06
N ALA A 319 -6.87 -8.36 2.38
CA ALA A 319 -7.54 -7.15 2.84
C ALA A 319 -9.06 -7.31 2.92
N VAL A 320 -9.68 -7.98 1.94
CA VAL A 320 -11.12 -8.27 1.96
C VAL A 320 -11.45 -9.29 3.06
N GLU A 321 -10.72 -10.41 3.13
CA GLU A 321 -10.98 -11.49 4.09
C GLU A 321 -10.77 -11.06 5.54
N SER A 322 -9.84 -10.13 5.78
CA SER A 322 -9.54 -9.64 7.12
C SER A 322 -10.67 -8.81 7.74
N GLY A 323 -11.55 -8.20 6.93
CA GLY A 323 -12.59 -7.30 7.42
C GLY A 323 -12.07 -6.03 8.08
N PHE A 324 -10.83 -5.61 7.79
CA PHE A 324 -10.20 -4.47 8.48
C PHE A 324 -10.95 -3.14 8.29
N CYS A 325 -11.64 -2.95 7.15
CA CYS A 325 -12.47 -1.76 6.93
C CYS A 325 -13.65 -1.69 7.91
N GLU A 326 -14.26 -2.84 8.21
CA GLU A 326 -15.34 -2.98 9.18
C GLU A 326 -14.83 -2.75 10.61
N GLU A 327 -13.64 -3.28 10.92
CA GLU A 327 -12.98 -3.06 12.21
C GLU A 327 -12.70 -1.57 12.45
N ILE A 328 -12.13 -0.87 11.47
CA ILE A 328 -11.93 0.59 11.55
C ILE A 328 -13.27 1.31 11.77
N ARG A 329 -14.32 0.91 11.04
CA ARG A 329 -15.65 1.53 11.17
C ARG A 329 -16.27 1.32 12.54
N ALA A 330 -16.12 0.14 13.10
CA ALA A 330 -16.65 -0.20 14.42
C ALA A 330 -15.95 0.56 15.56
N ASN A 331 -14.66 0.89 15.38
CA ASN A 331 -13.82 1.49 16.42
C ASN A 331 -13.54 2.99 16.19
N ILE A 332 -14.33 3.66 15.36
CA ILE A 332 -14.12 5.08 15.03
C ILE A 332 -14.11 6.00 16.27
N GLY A 333 -14.94 5.69 17.26
CA GLY A 333 -15.02 6.44 18.53
C GLY A 333 -13.71 6.45 19.32
N GLN A 334 -12.90 5.42 19.20
CA GLN A 334 -11.59 5.30 19.87
C GLN A 334 -10.48 6.10 19.17
N MET A 335 -10.73 6.56 17.94
CA MET A 335 -9.79 7.34 17.13
C MET A 335 -10.03 8.85 17.20
N ILE A 336 -11.00 9.28 18.01
CA ILE A 336 -11.37 10.68 18.21
C ILE A 336 -11.26 10.97 19.70
N LEU A 337 -10.10 11.48 20.10
CA LEU A 337 -9.91 11.93 21.48
C LEU A 337 -10.53 13.32 21.64
N PRO A 338 -11.23 13.58 22.77
CA PRO A 338 -11.66 14.94 23.13
C PRO A 338 -10.43 15.87 23.20
N ARG A 339 -10.55 17.07 22.64
CA ARG A 339 -9.56 18.12 22.96
C ARG A 339 -9.66 18.39 24.46
N GLU A 340 -8.52 18.45 25.14
CA GLU A 340 -8.50 19.03 26.47
C GLU A 340 -8.98 20.46 26.30
N GLU A 341 -10.04 20.86 27.00
CA GLU A 341 -10.37 22.26 27.16
C GLU A 341 -9.15 22.91 27.82
N GLU A 342 -8.50 23.83 27.10
CA GLU A 342 -7.51 24.70 27.73
C GLU A 342 -8.25 25.37 28.91
N HIS A 343 -7.98 24.90 30.12
CA HIS A 343 -8.31 25.65 31.31
C HIS A 343 -7.48 26.92 31.23
N ALA A 344 -8.07 27.96 30.65
CA ALA A 344 -7.57 29.32 30.76
C ALA A 344 -7.58 29.68 32.25
N GLU A 345 -6.38 29.67 32.86
CA GLU A 345 -6.10 30.38 34.09
C GLU A 345 -5.87 31.88 33.80
#